data_d271d42d2bad8fe288349149c7344eec
#
_entry.id   d271d42d2bad8fe288349149c7344eec
#
_cell.length_a   1.000
_cell.length_b   1.000
_cell.length_c   1.000
_cell.angle_alpha   90.00
_cell.angle_beta   90.00
_cell.angle_gamma   90.00
#
_symmetry.space_group_name_H-M   'P 1'
#
loop_
_entity.id
_entity.type
_entity.pdbx_description
1 polymer ?
#
loop_
_entity_poly.entity_id
_entity_poly.type
_entity_poly.pdbx_seq_one_letter_code
_entity_poly.pdbx_strand_id
1 'polypeptide(L)'
;MDWIDDLSRAWSREYPDFDTASFPPLVRLARLGLLIERFQQEVVAPFEISAGDYGVLAALRRAGRPYALKPSNLYVRLHRSSGGMTKTLKKLEEQGLVERSPDPNDGRGSLVSLTPAGLALQDEIFQAFLLASQSLLAPLSESRLSADDEALRELLAIFEERLSR
;
A
#
# COMPACT_ATOMS: atom_id res chain seq x y z
N MET A 1 -17.75 -18.90 -10.99
CA MET A 1 -17.50 -18.31 -12.33
C MET A 1 -17.79 -16.82 -12.19
N ASP A 2 -16.84 -15.97 -12.46
CA ASP A 2 -17.00 -14.53 -12.35
C ASP A 2 -17.11 -13.86 -13.74
N TRP A 3 -17.42 -12.57 -13.78
CA TRP A 3 -17.58 -11.81 -15.05
C TRP A 3 -16.28 -11.77 -15.88
N ILE A 4 -15.12 -12.01 -15.29
CA ILE A 4 -13.82 -12.05 -15.99
C ILE A 4 -13.72 -13.33 -16.83
N ASP A 5 -14.33 -14.42 -16.37
CA ASP A 5 -14.42 -15.65 -17.18
C ASP A 5 -15.27 -15.43 -18.43
N ASP A 6 -16.36 -14.64 -18.33
CA ASP A 6 -17.19 -14.25 -19.48
C ASP A 6 -16.42 -13.35 -20.45
N LEU A 7 -15.67 -12.38 -19.92
CA LEU A 7 -14.82 -11.50 -20.69
C LEU A 7 -13.74 -12.27 -21.45
N SER A 8 -13.08 -13.22 -20.79
CA SER A 8 -12.08 -14.08 -21.43
C SER A 8 -12.67 -14.90 -22.58
N ARG A 9 -13.82 -15.52 -22.35
CA ARG A 9 -14.53 -16.29 -23.42
C ARG A 9 -14.96 -15.39 -24.59
N ALA A 10 -15.35 -14.15 -24.32
CA ALA A 10 -15.69 -13.20 -25.39
C ALA A 10 -14.46 -12.89 -26.26
N TRP A 11 -13.32 -12.60 -25.64
CA TRP A 11 -12.09 -12.33 -26.37
C TRP A 11 -11.58 -13.54 -27.16
N SER A 12 -11.63 -14.75 -26.60
CA SER A 12 -11.24 -15.96 -27.32
C SER A 12 -12.12 -16.26 -28.53
N ARG A 13 -13.39 -15.79 -28.55
CA ARG A 13 -14.27 -15.91 -29.72
C ARG A 13 -13.95 -14.88 -30.81
N GLU A 14 -13.62 -13.63 -30.40
CA GLU A 14 -13.28 -12.57 -31.34
C GLU A 14 -11.88 -12.74 -31.94
N TYR A 15 -10.98 -13.35 -31.19
CA TYR A 15 -9.57 -13.56 -31.55
C TYR A 15 -9.16 -15.03 -31.39
N PRO A 16 -9.70 -15.95 -32.20
CA PRO A 16 -9.48 -17.40 -32.01
C PRO A 16 -8.03 -17.86 -32.26
N ASP A 17 -7.26 -17.07 -33.01
CA ASP A 17 -5.86 -17.37 -33.35
C ASP A 17 -4.85 -16.89 -32.28
N PHE A 18 -5.32 -16.24 -31.21
CA PHE A 18 -4.47 -15.72 -30.15
C PHE A 18 -4.63 -16.50 -28.85
N ASP A 19 -3.50 -16.74 -28.16
CA ASP A 19 -3.53 -17.27 -26.80
C ASP A 19 -3.93 -16.16 -25.81
N THR A 20 -5.13 -16.25 -25.27
CA THR A 20 -5.70 -15.31 -24.31
C THR A 20 -5.54 -15.76 -22.85
N ALA A 21 -4.80 -16.82 -22.54
CA ALA A 21 -4.71 -17.43 -21.20
C ALA A 21 -4.11 -16.48 -20.15
N SER A 22 -3.21 -15.57 -20.56
CA SER A 22 -2.61 -14.58 -19.67
C SER A 22 -3.54 -13.41 -19.29
N PHE A 23 -4.64 -13.21 -20.02
CA PHE A 23 -5.51 -12.05 -19.85
C PHE A 23 -6.34 -12.07 -18.55
N PRO A 24 -7.05 -13.18 -18.19
CA PRO A 24 -7.85 -13.24 -16.97
C PRO A 24 -7.07 -12.94 -15.68
N PRO A 25 -5.87 -13.51 -15.45
CA PRO A 25 -5.07 -13.18 -14.26
C PRO A 25 -4.75 -11.68 -14.15
N LEU A 26 -4.40 -11.02 -15.26
CA LEU A 26 -4.10 -9.58 -15.26
C LEU A 26 -5.32 -8.73 -14.89
N VAL A 27 -6.50 -9.08 -15.44
CA VAL A 27 -7.75 -8.37 -15.10
C VAL A 27 -8.13 -8.58 -13.64
N ARG A 28 -7.93 -9.80 -13.09
CA ARG A 28 -8.16 -10.07 -11.67
C ARG A 28 -7.21 -9.28 -10.77
N LEU A 29 -5.92 -9.21 -11.11
CA LEU A 29 -4.94 -8.41 -10.37
C LEU A 29 -5.31 -6.92 -10.38
N ALA A 30 -5.67 -6.37 -11.53
CA ALA A 30 -6.13 -4.99 -11.64
C ALA A 30 -7.38 -4.74 -10.77
N ARG A 31 -8.34 -5.65 -10.80
CA ARG A 31 -9.55 -5.56 -9.98
C ARG A 31 -9.26 -5.67 -8.49
N LEU A 32 -8.37 -6.58 -8.08
CA LEU A 32 -7.92 -6.71 -6.69
C LEU A 32 -7.23 -5.43 -6.22
N GLY A 33 -6.37 -4.82 -7.04
CA GLY A 33 -5.72 -3.54 -6.70
C GLY A 33 -6.74 -2.47 -6.33
N LEU A 34 -7.77 -2.27 -7.16
CA LEU A 34 -8.84 -1.30 -6.89
C LEU A 34 -9.63 -1.63 -5.62
N LEU A 35 -9.90 -2.92 -5.36
CA LEU A 35 -10.62 -3.33 -4.15
C LEU A 35 -9.78 -3.16 -2.88
N ILE A 36 -8.47 -3.40 -2.95
CA ILE A 36 -7.54 -3.19 -1.85
C ILE A 36 -7.42 -1.69 -1.52
N GLU A 37 -7.32 -0.82 -2.52
CA GLU A 37 -7.32 0.64 -2.29
C GLU A 37 -8.60 1.09 -1.60
N ARG A 38 -9.75 0.60 -2.03
CA ARG A 38 -11.03 0.88 -1.39
C ARG A 38 -11.07 0.38 0.05
N PHE A 39 -10.66 -0.87 0.29
CA PHE A 39 -10.57 -1.46 1.63
C PHE A 39 -9.68 -0.62 2.55
N GLN A 40 -8.49 -0.22 2.08
CA GLN A 40 -7.60 0.65 2.85
C GLN A 40 -8.26 1.97 3.21
N GLN A 41 -8.97 2.60 2.26
CA GLN A 41 -9.64 3.85 2.51
C GLN A 41 -10.80 3.70 3.50
N GLU A 42 -11.57 2.61 3.44
CA GLU A 42 -12.66 2.31 4.38
C GLU A 42 -12.12 2.10 5.81
N VAL A 43 -10.98 1.41 5.97
CA VAL A 43 -10.35 1.20 7.29
C VAL A 43 -9.86 2.51 7.92
N VAL A 44 -9.28 3.43 7.13
CA VAL A 44 -8.73 4.68 7.68
C VAL A 44 -9.77 5.79 7.82
N ALA A 45 -10.91 5.70 7.16
CA ALA A 45 -11.94 6.76 7.15
C ALA A 45 -12.39 7.22 8.56
N PRO A 46 -12.59 6.33 9.56
CA PRO A 46 -12.97 6.74 10.90
C PRO A 46 -11.93 7.59 11.64
N PHE A 47 -10.67 7.60 11.18
CA PHE A 47 -9.57 8.34 11.77
C PHE A 47 -9.30 9.69 11.10
N GLU A 48 -10.15 10.10 10.17
CA GLU A 48 -10.10 11.38 9.44
C GLU A 48 -8.79 11.63 8.67
N ILE A 49 -8.10 10.55 8.28
CA ILE A 49 -6.92 10.61 7.41
C ILE A 49 -7.12 9.79 6.13
N SER A 50 -6.32 10.04 5.13
CA SER A 50 -6.33 9.22 3.92
C SER A 50 -5.45 7.97 4.07
N ALA A 51 -5.69 6.93 3.26
CA ALA A 51 -4.80 5.78 3.17
C ALA A 51 -3.35 6.18 2.85
N GLY A 52 -3.18 7.26 2.08
CA GLY A 52 -1.87 7.81 1.78
C GLY A 52 -1.19 8.50 2.95
N ASP A 53 -1.92 9.18 3.79
CA ASP A 53 -1.39 9.79 5.02
C ASP A 53 -0.99 8.68 6.00
N TYR A 54 -1.84 7.66 6.17
CA TYR A 54 -1.51 6.47 6.96
C TYR A 54 -0.25 5.77 6.46
N GLY A 55 -0.08 5.66 5.13
CA GLY A 55 1.13 5.07 4.54
C GLY A 55 2.42 5.74 5.04
N VAL A 56 2.42 7.07 5.24
CA VAL A 56 3.56 7.80 5.81
C VAL A 56 3.78 7.42 7.27
N LEU A 57 2.73 7.45 8.10
CA LEU A 57 2.82 7.09 9.52
C LEU A 57 3.34 5.65 9.68
N ALA A 58 2.81 4.72 8.89
CA ALA A 58 3.22 3.33 8.90
C ALA A 58 4.68 3.14 8.40
N ALA A 59 5.15 3.92 7.42
CA ALA A 59 6.53 3.87 6.96
C ALA A 59 7.51 4.34 8.04
N LEU A 60 7.17 5.43 8.74
CA LEU A 60 7.95 5.94 9.87
C LEU A 60 7.97 4.91 11.02
N ARG A 61 6.83 4.31 11.35
CA ARG A 61 6.73 3.29 12.40
C ARG A 61 7.61 2.07 12.12
N ARG A 62 7.58 1.57 10.86
CA ARG A 62 8.42 0.44 10.41
C ARG A 62 9.91 0.75 10.33
N ALA A 63 10.31 2.01 10.33
CA ALA A 63 11.71 2.39 10.40
C ALA A 63 12.37 2.02 11.74
N GLY A 64 11.57 1.75 12.77
CA GLY A 64 12.06 1.52 14.13
C GLY A 64 12.42 2.82 14.83
N ARG A 65 12.75 2.74 16.14
CA ARG A 65 13.12 3.93 16.91
C ARG A 65 14.35 4.61 16.29
N PRO A 66 14.39 5.93 16.17
CA PRO A 66 13.47 6.94 16.69
C PRO A 66 12.25 7.25 15.80
N TYR A 67 11.84 6.37 14.89
CA TYR A 67 10.69 6.49 13.96
C TYR A 67 10.84 7.66 12.99
N ALA A 68 12.05 7.87 12.49
CA ALA A 68 12.44 8.99 11.66
C ALA A 68 13.02 8.53 10.32
N LEU A 69 12.68 9.23 9.24
CA LEU A 69 13.19 8.99 7.89
C LEU A 69 13.47 10.33 7.19
N LYS A 70 14.41 10.31 6.24
CA LYS A 70 14.54 11.41 5.26
C LYS A 70 13.29 11.45 4.37
N PRO A 71 12.78 12.61 3.98
CA PRO A 71 11.69 12.71 3.01
C PRO A 71 11.94 11.92 1.73
N SER A 72 13.19 11.91 1.22
CA SER A 72 13.58 11.13 0.05
C SER A 72 13.33 9.63 0.21
N ASN A 73 13.56 9.08 1.39
CA ASN A 73 13.31 7.67 1.68
C ASN A 73 11.80 7.34 1.70
N LEU A 74 10.96 8.30 2.11
CA LEU A 74 9.51 8.16 2.06
C LEU A 74 8.99 8.14 0.62
N TYR A 75 9.56 8.97 -0.28
CA TYR A 75 9.18 8.97 -1.71
C TYR A 75 9.38 7.60 -2.34
N VAL A 76 10.56 7.01 -2.15
CA VAL A 76 10.91 5.71 -2.69
C VAL A 76 10.03 4.61 -2.11
N ARG A 77 9.89 4.56 -0.77
CA ARG A 77 9.15 3.49 -0.07
C ARG A 77 7.65 3.48 -0.37
N LEU A 78 7.08 4.64 -0.72
CA LEU A 78 5.65 4.80 -0.95
C LEU A 78 5.30 4.98 -2.43
N HIS A 79 6.28 4.85 -3.32
CA HIS A 79 6.12 5.02 -4.78
C HIS A 79 5.35 6.30 -5.14
N ARG A 80 5.67 7.43 -4.46
CA ARG A 80 4.98 8.71 -4.65
C ARG A 80 5.89 9.77 -5.25
N SER A 81 5.27 10.71 -5.99
CA SER A 81 5.97 11.89 -6.47
C SER A 81 6.39 12.82 -5.31
N SER A 82 7.48 13.55 -5.50
CA SER A 82 7.99 14.50 -4.50
C SER A 82 6.97 15.58 -4.12
N GLY A 83 6.20 16.10 -5.08
CA GLY A 83 5.16 17.10 -4.84
C GLY A 83 3.99 16.59 -4.00
N GLY A 84 3.51 15.37 -4.31
CA GLY A 84 2.45 14.70 -3.55
C GLY A 84 2.88 14.44 -2.09
N MET A 85 4.11 13.97 -1.90
CA MET A 85 4.66 13.72 -0.56
C MET A 85 4.83 15.00 0.25
N THR A 86 5.32 16.08 -0.37
CA THR A 86 5.47 17.36 0.32
C THR A 86 4.12 17.86 0.86
N LYS A 87 3.05 17.73 0.08
CA LYS A 87 1.69 18.08 0.52
C LYS A 87 1.22 17.22 1.69
N THR A 88 1.44 15.90 1.59
CA THR A 88 1.09 14.94 2.65
C THR A 88 1.85 15.27 3.95
N LEU A 89 3.16 15.46 3.88
CA LEU A 89 3.98 15.76 5.07
C LEU A 89 3.57 17.07 5.72
N LYS A 90 3.30 18.12 4.94
CA LYS A 90 2.81 19.39 5.46
C LYS A 90 1.48 19.23 6.21
N LYS A 91 0.52 18.49 5.63
CA LYS A 91 -0.75 18.19 6.27
C LYS A 91 -0.58 17.45 7.60
N LEU A 92 0.26 16.40 7.63
CA LEU A 92 0.50 15.61 8.84
C LEU A 92 1.23 16.44 9.92
N GLU A 93 2.10 17.36 9.53
CA GLU A 93 2.79 18.30 10.43
C GLU A 93 1.79 19.31 11.02
N GLU A 94 0.89 19.89 10.20
CA GLU A 94 -0.20 20.77 10.65
C GLU A 94 -1.17 20.06 11.60
N GLN A 95 -1.36 18.76 11.45
CA GLN A 95 -2.15 17.90 12.35
C GLN A 95 -1.38 17.48 13.62
N GLY A 96 -0.09 17.83 13.75
CA GLY A 96 0.74 17.44 14.89
C GLY A 96 1.07 15.93 14.95
N LEU A 97 0.94 15.20 13.84
CA LEU A 97 1.20 13.76 13.78
C LEU A 97 2.65 13.42 13.42
N VAL A 98 3.32 14.33 12.73
CA VAL A 98 4.75 14.23 12.43
C VAL A 98 5.42 15.56 12.75
N GLU A 99 6.73 15.53 12.93
CA GLU A 99 7.56 16.70 13.12
C GLU A 99 8.82 16.64 12.26
N ARG A 100 9.41 17.80 11.97
CA ARG A 100 10.67 17.89 11.23
C ARG A 100 11.79 18.33 12.17
N SER A 101 12.95 17.70 11.97
CA SER A 101 14.19 18.07 12.65
C SER A 101 15.36 18.11 11.67
N PRO A 102 16.44 18.86 11.96
CA PRO A 102 17.68 18.75 11.19
C PRO A 102 18.21 17.31 11.22
N ASP A 103 18.80 16.87 10.10
CA ASP A 103 19.49 15.58 10.08
C ASP A 103 20.87 15.75 10.76
N PRO A 104 21.17 15.04 11.86
CA PRO A 104 22.45 15.16 12.55
C PRO A 104 23.65 14.71 11.71
N ASN A 105 23.41 13.91 10.65
CA ASN A 105 24.44 13.38 9.77
C ASN A 105 24.56 14.15 8.44
N ASP A 106 23.68 15.14 8.20
CA ASP A 106 23.64 15.90 6.95
C ASP A 106 23.17 17.33 7.22
N GLY A 107 24.11 18.26 7.29
CA GLY A 107 23.83 19.65 7.67
C GLY A 107 22.86 20.42 6.75
N ARG A 108 22.46 19.85 5.61
CA ARG A 108 21.43 20.39 4.72
C ARG A 108 20.18 19.53 4.68
N GLY A 109 20.19 18.37 5.35
CA GLY A 109 19.11 17.40 5.38
C GLY A 109 18.11 17.67 6.48
N SER A 110 16.90 17.16 6.33
CA SER A 110 15.88 17.10 7.38
C SER A 110 15.37 15.68 7.55
N LEU A 111 15.01 15.35 8.78
CA LEU A 111 14.30 14.12 9.12
C LEU A 111 12.84 14.46 9.41
N VAL A 112 11.96 13.53 9.10
CA VAL A 112 10.56 13.52 9.53
C VAL A 112 10.39 12.39 10.50
N SER A 113 9.85 12.66 11.68
CA SER A 113 9.61 11.67 12.75
C SER A 113 8.15 11.67 13.20
N LEU A 114 7.70 10.54 13.77
CA LEU A 114 6.40 10.49 14.44
C LEU A 114 6.46 11.29 15.75
N THR A 115 5.43 12.09 15.98
CA THR A 115 5.16 12.62 17.31
C THR A 115 4.54 11.54 18.21
N PRO A 116 4.44 11.73 19.54
CA PRO A 116 3.67 10.81 20.39
C PRO A 116 2.22 10.64 19.94
N ALA A 117 1.57 11.68 19.45
CA ALA A 117 0.21 11.62 18.89
C ALA A 117 0.17 10.80 17.58
N GLY A 118 1.15 11.03 16.69
CA GLY A 118 1.25 10.26 15.43
C GLY A 118 1.53 8.78 15.69
N LEU A 119 2.33 8.46 16.71
CA LEU A 119 2.61 7.09 17.11
C LEU A 119 1.35 6.39 17.63
N ALA A 120 0.60 7.05 18.54
CA ALA A 120 -0.65 6.52 19.08
C ALA A 120 -1.68 6.27 17.98
N LEU A 121 -1.93 7.25 17.12
CA LEU A 121 -2.86 7.15 15.99
C LEU A 121 -2.45 6.00 15.04
N GLN A 122 -1.16 5.89 14.73
CA GLN A 122 -0.66 4.82 13.86
C GLN A 122 -0.92 3.44 14.47
N ASP A 123 -0.71 3.27 15.79
CA ASP A 123 -0.93 2.00 16.47
C ASP A 123 -2.43 1.63 16.50
N GLU A 124 -3.33 2.60 16.69
CA GLU A 124 -4.79 2.40 16.62
C GLU A 124 -5.24 1.97 15.21
N ILE A 125 -4.77 2.66 14.17
CA ILE A 125 -5.11 2.32 12.78
C ILE A 125 -4.55 0.94 12.42
N PHE A 126 -3.35 0.61 12.86
CA PHE A 126 -2.75 -0.70 12.58
C PHE A 126 -3.58 -1.84 13.20
N GLN A 127 -4.09 -1.66 14.42
CA GLN A 127 -4.99 -2.63 15.04
C GLN A 127 -6.30 -2.77 14.25
N ALA A 128 -6.90 -1.65 13.80
CA ALA A 128 -8.08 -1.68 12.95
C ALA A 128 -7.82 -2.42 11.63
N PHE A 129 -6.66 -2.20 11.01
CA PHE A 129 -6.24 -2.93 9.81
C PHE A 129 -6.11 -4.43 10.04
N LEU A 130 -5.49 -4.85 11.14
CA LEU A 130 -5.35 -6.26 11.48
C LEU A 130 -6.70 -6.93 11.63
N LEU A 131 -7.61 -6.34 12.40
CA LEU A 131 -8.95 -6.87 12.63
C LEU A 131 -9.77 -6.93 11.33
N ALA A 132 -9.74 -5.86 10.53
CA ALA A 132 -10.45 -5.80 9.26
C ALA A 132 -9.89 -6.84 8.26
N SER A 133 -8.56 -7.00 8.18
CA SER A 133 -7.91 -7.99 7.31
C SER A 133 -8.23 -9.42 7.73
N GLN A 134 -8.22 -9.72 9.03
CA GLN A 134 -8.60 -11.01 9.56
C GLN A 134 -10.07 -11.33 9.22
N SER A 135 -10.97 -10.36 9.40
CA SER A 135 -12.38 -10.53 9.05
C SER A 135 -12.59 -10.75 7.56
N LEU A 136 -11.91 -9.97 6.71
CA LEU A 136 -12.02 -10.08 5.25
C LEU A 136 -11.55 -11.44 4.74
N LEU A 137 -10.47 -11.98 5.31
CA LEU A 137 -9.83 -13.21 4.86
C LEU A 137 -10.26 -14.45 5.68
N ALA A 138 -11.14 -14.28 6.66
CA ALA A 138 -11.65 -15.37 7.50
C ALA A 138 -12.22 -16.59 6.76
N PRO A 139 -12.79 -16.46 5.53
CA PRO A 139 -13.23 -17.63 4.77
C PRO A 139 -12.12 -18.52 4.24
N LEU A 140 -10.85 -18.07 4.27
CA LEU A 140 -9.70 -18.82 3.78
C LEU A 140 -9.02 -19.57 4.91
N SER A 141 -8.61 -20.83 4.66
CA SER A 141 -7.76 -21.59 5.60
C SER A 141 -6.34 -21.01 5.60
N GLU A 142 -5.57 -21.25 6.68
CA GLU A 142 -4.16 -20.83 6.77
C GLU A 142 -3.31 -21.38 5.61
N SER A 143 -3.52 -22.65 5.22
CA SER A 143 -2.83 -23.25 4.09
C SER A 143 -3.16 -22.56 2.77
N ARG A 144 -4.41 -22.12 2.60
CA ARG A 144 -4.83 -21.38 1.42
C ARG A 144 -4.22 -19.97 1.39
N LEU A 145 -4.23 -19.27 2.52
CA LEU A 145 -3.60 -17.95 2.64
C LEU A 145 -2.10 -18.01 2.32
N SER A 146 -1.40 -19.03 2.81
CA SER A 146 0.03 -19.23 2.52
C SER A 146 0.28 -19.47 1.03
N ALA A 147 -0.52 -20.33 0.39
CA ALA A 147 -0.40 -20.61 -1.05
C ALA A 147 -0.70 -19.38 -1.91
N ASP A 148 -1.73 -18.61 -1.55
CA ASP A 148 -2.09 -17.38 -2.26
C ASP A 148 -1.01 -16.29 -2.09
N ASP A 149 -0.38 -16.16 -0.90
CA ASP A 149 0.75 -15.25 -0.67
C ASP A 149 1.97 -15.62 -1.53
N GLU A 150 2.29 -16.91 -1.64
CA GLU A 150 3.38 -17.38 -2.49
C GLU A 150 3.14 -17.07 -3.97
N ALA A 151 1.95 -17.34 -4.47
CA ALA A 151 1.58 -17.03 -5.85
C ALA A 151 1.61 -15.52 -6.14
N LEU A 152 1.15 -14.69 -5.20
CA LEU A 152 1.20 -13.23 -5.33
C LEU A 152 2.65 -12.71 -5.28
N ARG A 153 3.53 -13.32 -4.48
CA ARG A 153 4.96 -12.96 -4.42
C ARG A 153 5.65 -13.24 -5.75
N GLU A 154 5.39 -14.39 -6.37
CA GLU A 154 5.94 -14.72 -7.69
C GLU A 154 5.48 -13.72 -8.76
N LEU A 155 4.19 -13.41 -8.80
CA LEU A 155 3.64 -12.42 -9.73
C LEU A 155 4.25 -11.05 -9.52
N LEU A 156 4.34 -10.58 -8.26
CA LEU A 156 4.93 -9.29 -7.92
C LEU A 156 6.37 -9.19 -8.41
N ALA A 157 7.19 -10.22 -8.19
CA ALA A 157 8.58 -10.26 -8.65
C ALA A 157 8.69 -10.09 -10.18
N ILE A 158 7.80 -10.78 -10.95
CA ILE A 158 7.76 -10.64 -12.42
C ILE A 158 7.43 -9.19 -12.83
N PHE A 159 6.45 -8.56 -12.18
CA PHE A 159 6.07 -7.19 -12.50
C PHE A 159 7.18 -6.19 -12.14
N GLU A 160 7.80 -6.33 -10.97
CA GLU A 160 8.90 -5.45 -10.53
C GLU A 160 10.10 -5.55 -11.48
N GLU A 161 10.50 -6.77 -11.88
CA GLU A 161 11.60 -6.95 -12.83
C GLU A 161 11.34 -6.30 -14.19
N ARG A 162 10.10 -6.38 -14.68
CA ARG A 162 9.74 -5.92 -16.03
C ARG A 162 9.38 -4.43 -16.11
N LEU A 163 8.80 -3.86 -15.05
CA LEU A 163 8.22 -2.52 -15.06
C LEU A 163 9.03 -1.49 -14.26
N SER A 164 10.05 -1.89 -13.51
CA SER A 164 10.93 -0.98 -12.76
C SER A 164 12.12 -0.44 -13.57
N ARG A 165 12.07 -0.59 -14.93
CA ARG A 165 13.10 -0.07 -15.84
C ARG A 165 12.81 1.33 -16.30
#